data_1fadc2982cdabdf4eef3e2cf7761ddcd
#
_entry.id   1fadc2982cdabdf4eef3e2cf7761ddcd
#
_cell.length_a   1.000
_cell.length_b   1.000
_cell.length_c   1.000
_cell.angle_alpha   90.00
_cell.angle_beta   90.00
_cell.angle_gamma   90.00
#
_symmetry.space_group_name_H-M   'P 1'
#
loop_
_entity.id
_entity.type
_entity.pdbx_description
1 polymer ?
#
loop_
_entity_poly.entity_id
_entity_poly.type
_entity_poly.pdbx_seq_one_letter_code
_entity_poly.pdbx_strand_id
1 'polypeptide(L)'
;MKVVEVRNIKIGEGIPKICVPIVGVTKEDIIREAKTFENIPVDVVEWRVDWFEGVFEIEKVKDVLTDLRQVLKDTPILFTFRTSKEGGEKAIEAADYAALNKAVAATGNVDLVDVEAFTGDEVVKDIIEAAHACGVKVVASNHDFDKTPEKEDIVGRLRKMQDLGADIPKIAVMPQNKLDVLTLLSATEEMNRLYADRPIITMSMAGTGVISRLCGEVFGSALTFGAAGKASAPGQMGVNDLNTVLNLLHKSL
;
A
#
# COMPACT_ATOMS: atom_id res chain seq x y z
N MET A 1 -9.94 13.92 -10.29
CA MET A 1 -9.17 13.30 -9.21
C MET A 1 -7.78 13.90 -9.22
N LYS A 2 -7.21 14.26 -8.07
CA LYS A 2 -5.81 14.69 -8.02
C LYS A 2 -4.91 13.47 -8.19
N VAL A 3 -3.85 13.63 -8.96
CA VAL A 3 -2.87 12.58 -9.24
C VAL A 3 -1.71 12.73 -8.27
N VAL A 4 -1.17 11.64 -7.76
CA VAL A 4 0.08 11.61 -6.99
C VAL A 4 1.20 11.13 -7.91
N GLU A 5 2.12 12.04 -8.20
CA GLU A 5 3.30 11.73 -8.99
C GLU A 5 4.40 11.18 -8.09
N VAL A 6 4.93 10.01 -8.46
CA VAL A 6 6.02 9.33 -7.75
C VAL A 6 7.01 8.86 -8.80
N ARG A 7 8.19 9.47 -8.83
CA ARG A 7 9.20 9.21 -9.88
C ARG A 7 8.59 9.29 -11.30
N ASN A 8 8.58 8.16 -12.00
CA ASN A 8 8.12 8.03 -13.39
C ASN A 8 6.66 7.57 -13.52
N ILE A 9 5.92 7.44 -12.41
CA ILE A 9 4.52 6.99 -12.44
C ILE A 9 3.56 8.05 -11.88
N LYS A 10 2.31 7.95 -12.32
CA LYS A 10 1.18 8.77 -11.86
C LYS A 10 0.11 7.86 -11.27
N ILE A 11 -0.03 7.88 -9.94
CA ILE A 11 -1.06 7.13 -9.23
C ILE A 11 -2.36 7.94 -9.29
N GLY A 12 -3.43 7.33 -9.77
CA GLY A 12 -4.74 7.98 -9.95
C GLY A 12 -5.02 8.42 -11.39
N GLU A 13 -4.12 8.12 -12.35
CA GLU A 13 -4.32 8.37 -13.77
C GLU A 13 -4.24 7.04 -14.56
N GLY A 14 -5.29 6.77 -15.36
CA GLY A 14 -5.39 5.58 -16.21
C GLY A 14 -5.55 4.28 -15.41
N ILE A 15 -4.95 3.22 -15.92
CA ILE A 15 -5.00 1.88 -15.31
C ILE A 15 -4.47 1.94 -13.87
N PRO A 16 -5.14 1.30 -12.88
CA PRO A 16 -4.63 1.17 -11.52
C PRO A 16 -3.21 0.62 -11.49
N LYS A 17 -2.34 1.24 -10.72
CA LYS A 17 -0.93 0.81 -10.62
C LYS A 17 -0.82 -0.53 -9.91
N ILE A 18 0.12 -1.36 -10.35
CA ILE A 18 0.38 -2.67 -9.75
C ILE A 18 1.51 -2.54 -8.73
N CYS A 19 1.18 -2.82 -7.47
CA CYS A 19 2.14 -2.91 -6.38
C CYS A 19 2.47 -4.37 -6.09
N VAL A 20 3.77 -4.69 -5.97
CA VAL A 20 4.24 -6.06 -5.65
C VAL A 20 5.04 -6.03 -4.37
N PRO A 21 4.64 -6.83 -3.34
CA PRO A 21 5.34 -6.87 -2.07
C PRO A 21 6.60 -7.75 -2.13
N ILE A 22 7.62 -7.34 -1.38
CA ILE A 22 8.79 -8.13 -0.98
C ILE A 22 8.61 -8.54 0.48
N VAL A 23 8.74 -9.84 0.77
CA VAL A 23 8.55 -10.44 2.09
C VAL A 23 9.75 -11.30 2.53
N GLY A 24 10.93 -11.01 2.02
CA GLY A 24 12.17 -11.67 2.40
C GLY A 24 12.48 -11.46 3.89
N VAL A 25 13.04 -12.48 4.54
CA VAL A 25 13.40 -12.47 5.96
C VAL A 25 14.82 -11.96 6.18
N THR A 26 15.76 -12.35 5.30
CA THR A 26 17.15 -11.89 5.33
C THR A 26 17.39 -10.84 4.25
N LYS A 27 18.48 -10.07 4.36
CA LYS A 27 18.88 -9.11 3.33
C LYS A 27 19.06 -9.79 1.97
N GLU A 28 19.70 -10.96 1.97
CA GLU A 28 19.96 -11.74 0.76
C GLU A 28 18.66 -12.18 0.07
N ASP A 29 17.66 -12.62 0.85
CA ASP A 29 16.34 -12.99 0.33
C ASP A 29 15.62 -11.79 -0.28
N ILE A 30 15.61 -10.65 0.41
CA ILE A 30 15.01 -9.40 -0.04
C ILE A 30 15.60 -8.96 -1.38
N ILE A 31 16.92 -8.92 -1.48
CA ILE A 31 17.62 -8.49 -2.72
C ILE A 31 17.45 -9.52 -3.85
N ARG A 32 17.43 -10.80 -3.52
CA ARG A 32 17.15 -11.86 -4.51
C ARG A 32 15.73 -11.73 -5.07
N GLU A 33 14.73 -11.47 -4.21
CA GLU A 33 13.35 -11.26 -4.62
C GLU A 33 13.22 -10.00 -5.50
N ALA A 34 13.81 -8.88 -5.09
CA ALA A 34 13.81 -7.64 -5.87
C ALA A 34 14.35 -7.82 -7.30
N LYS A 35 15.41 -8.61 -7.48
CA LYS A 35 15.99 -8.88 -8.80
C LYS A 35 15.05 -9.63 -9.75
N THR A 36 14.06 -10.36 -9.22
CA THR A 36 13.08 -11.07 -10.07
C THR A 36 12.07 -10.13 -10.71
N PHE A 37 11.95 -8.87 -10.22
CA PHE A 37 10.95 -7.92 -10.68
C PHE A 37 11.31 -7.21 -11.99
N GLU A 38 12.54 -7.35 -12.47
CA GLU A 38 13.00 -6.71 -13.71
C GLU A 38 12.16 -7.09 -14.95
N ASN A 39 11.56 -8.29 -14.96
CA ASN A 39 10.86 -8.85 -16.11
C ASN A 39 9.35 -9.06 -15.88
N ILE A 40 8.78 -8.43 -14.87
CA ILE A 40 7.35 -8.53 -14.57
C ILE A 40 6.71 -7.12 -14.52
N PRO A 41 5.40 -7.00 -14.79
CA PRO A 41 4.72 -5.71 -14.76
C PRO A 41 4.54 -5.20 -13.32
N VAL A 42 5.46 -4.35 -12.87
CA VAL A 42 5.45 -3.74 -11.53
C VAL A 42 5.59 -2.23 -11.68
N ASP A 43 4.66 -1.49 -11.08
CA ASP A 43 4.71 -0.03 -11.01
C ASP A 43 5.30 0.46 -9.69
N VAL A 44 5.02 -0.26 -8.58
CA VAL A 44 5.49 0.05 -7.22
C VAL A 44 5.97 -1.23 -6.56
N VAL A 45 7.09 -1.19 -5.89
CA VAL A 45 7.56 -2.28 -5.02
C VAL A 45 7.29 -1.92 -3.57
N GLU A 46 6.50 -2.75 -2.87
CA GLU A 46 6.30 -2.61 -1.43
C GLU A 46 7.32 -3.45 -0.67
N TRP A 47 8.19 -2.84 0.12
CA TRP A 47 9.00 -3.63 1.06
C TRP A 47 8.27 -3.78 2.40
N ARG A 48 7.81 -5.01 2.70
CA ARG A 48 7.20 -5.43 3.96
C ARG A 48 8.29 -5.70 4.99
N VAL A 49 8.77 -4.62 5.62
CA VAL A 49 9.91 -4.68 6.54
C VAL A 49 9.60 -5.45 7.83
N ASP A 50 8.34 -5.63 8.18
CA ASP A 50 7.91 -6.42 9.32
C ASP A 50 8.32 -7.91 9.22
N TRP A 51 8.58 -8.42 8.01
CA TRP A 51 9.16 -9.76 7.77
C TRP A 51 10.66 -9.80 8.05
N PHE A 52 11.37 -8.69 7.86
CA PHE A 52 12.83 -8.64 7.98
C PHE A 52 13.28 -8.91 9.42
N GLU A 53 14.24 -9.85 9.61
CA GLU A 53 14.76 -10.22 10.93
C GLU A 53 15.42 -9.05 11.66
N GLY A 54 16.09 -8.16 10.93
CA GLY A 54 16.82 -7.01 11.47
C GLY A 54 16.00 -5.72 11.58
N VAL A 55 14.67 -5.76 11.51
CA VAL A 55 13.81 -4.57 11.40
C VAL A 55 13.92 -3.59 12.57
N PHE A 56 14.27 -4.05 13.78
CA PHE A 56 14.44 -3.18 14.95
C PHE A 56 15.83 -2.52 15.03
N GLU A 57 16.71 -2.81 14.09
CA GLU A 57 18.03 -2.17 13.96
C GLU A 57 17.99 -1.22 12.75
N ILE A 58 17.68 0.06 13.00
CA ILE A 58 17.46 1.08 11.96
C ILE A 58 18.60 1.11 10.93
N GLU A 59 19.85 0.95 11.35
CA GLU A 59 20.99 0.96 10.43
C GLU A 59 21.01 -0.25 9.50
N LYS A 60 20.54 -1.42 9.94
CA LYS A 60 20.35 -2.58 9.06
C LYS A 60 19.21 -2.34 8.05
N VAL A 61 18.13 -1.68 8.47
CA VAL A 61 17.03 -1.30 7.57
C VAL A 61 17.52 -0.34 6.49
N LYS A 62 18.30 0.68 6.85
CA LYS A 62 18.89 1.64 5.90
C LYS A 62 19.85 0.97 4.92
N ASP A 63 20.65 0.03 5.41
CA ASP A 63 21.59 -0.75 4.57
C ASP A 63 20.85 -1.58 3.51
N VAL A 64 19.78 -2.28 3.90
CA VAL A 64 18.91 -3.01 2.94
C VAL A 64 18.27 -2.05 1.93
N LEU A 65 17.76 -0.88 2.39
CA LEU A 65 17.15 0.11 1.49
C LEU A 65 18.13 0.65 0.45
N THR A 66 19.38 0.83 0.84
CA THR A 66 20.44 1.27 -0.09
C THR A 66 20.62 0.26 -1.23
N ASP A 67 20.70 -1.02 -0.91
CA ASP A 67 20.84 -2.08 -1.91
C ASP A 67 19.55 -2.27 -2.72
N LEU A 68 18.37 -2.19 -2.08
CA LEU A 68 17.08 -2.24 -2.79
C LEU A 68 16.98 -1.13 -3.84
N ARG A 69 17.37 0.10 -3.48
CA ARG A 69 17.37 1.24 -4.42
C ARG A 69 18.30 1.02 -5.60
N GLN A 70 19.49 0.43 -5.36
CA GLN A 70 20.41 0.09 -6.45
C GLN A 70 19.81 -0.94 -7.42
N VAL A 71 19.11 -1.95 -6.91
CA VAL A 71 18.48 -3.00 -7.73
C VAL A 71 17.26 -2.48 -8.46
N LEU A 72 16.36 -1.76 -7.76
CA LEU A 72 15.08 -1.30 -8.29
C LEU A 72 15.18 -0.02 -9.12
N LYS A 73 16.32 0.68 -9.07
CA LYS A 73 16.60 1.90 -9.87
C LYS A 73 15.48 2.95 -9.74
N ASP A 74 14.72 3.16 -10.80
CA ASP A 74 13.65 4.16 -10.87
C ASP A 74 12.27 3.62 -10.46
N THR A 75 12.14 2.34 -10.15
CA THR A 75 10.88 1.78 -9.65
C THR A 75 10.59 2.35 -8.25
N PRO A 76 9.42 2.96 -8.01
CA PRO A 76 9.03 3.47 -6.71
C PRO A 76 9.06 2.40 -5.61
N ILE A 77 9.62 2.76 -4.45
CA ILE A 77 9.64 1.92 -3.25
C ILE A 77 8.64 2.48 -2.22
N LEU A 78 7.67 1.65 -1.87
CA LEU A 78 6.78 1.84 -0.72
C LEU A 78 7.35 1.07 0.47
N PHE A 79 7.76 1.78 1.51
CA PHE A 79 8.21 1.18 2.76
C PHE A 79 7.01 0.93 3.68
N THR A 80 6.84 -0.31 4.13
CA THR A 80 5.69 -0.71 4.97
C THR A 80 6.14 -1.54 6.16
N PHE A 81 6.00 -1.00 7.38
CA PHE A 81 5.96 -1.81 8.59
C PHE A 81 4.49 -2.08 8.93
N ARG A 82 4.00 -3.27 8.59
CA ARG A 82 2.68 -3.71 9.01
C ARG A 82 2.75 -4.26 10.43
N THR A 83 1.98 -3.64 11.35
CA THR A 83 1.95 -4.11 12.74
C THR A 83 1.13 -5.39 12.87
N SER A 84 1.41 -6.18 13.91
CA SER A 84 0.62 -7.37 14.22
C SER A 84 -0.86 -7.06 14.53
N LYS A 85 -1.19 -5.80 14.85
CA LYS A 85 -2.58 -5.35 15.05
C LYS A 85 -3.36 -5.29 13.76
N GLU A 86 -2.67 -5.07 12.64
CA GLU A 86 -3.27 -5.00 11.29
C GLU A 86 -2.75 -6.14 10.37
N GLY A 87 -2.45 -7.31 10.95
CA GLY A 87 -2.11 -8.54 10.23
C GLY A 87 -0.66 -8.65 9.76
N GLY A 88 0.26 -7.90 10.35
CA GLY A 88 1.70 -8.03 10.13
C GLY A 88 2.38 -9.03 11.05
N GLU A 89 3.69 -9.24 10.83
CA GLU A 89 4.47 -10.26 11.52
C GLU A 89 4.95 -9.83 12.92
N LYS A 90 5.09 -8.53 13.18
CA LYS A 90 5.69 -8.03 14.43
C LYS A 90 4.88 -6.90 15.06
N ALA A 91 4.91 -6.87 16.40
CA ALA A 91 4.44 -5.72 17.16
C ALA A 91 5.55 -4.67 17.25
N ILE A 92 5.15 -3.41 17.38
CA ILE A 92 6.05 -2.28 17.60
C ILE A 92 5.30 -1.22 18.43
N GLU A 93 6.02 -0.52 19.30
CA GLU A 93 5.46 0.61 20.04
C GLU A 93 5.34 1.85 19.14
N ALA A 94 4.36 2.70 19.41
CA ALA A 94 4.06 3.86 18.55
C ALA A 94 5.26 4.81 18.39
N ALA A 95 6.06 5.00 19.41
CA ALA A 95 7.26 5.84 19.35
C ALA A 95 8.34 5.26 18.43
N ASP A 96 8.58 3.94 18.51
CA ASP A 96 9.57 3.24 17.67
C ASP A 96 9.06 3.15 16.22
N TYR A 97 7.75 2.96 16.02
CA TYR A 97 7.11 3.00 14.70
C TYR A 97 7.32 4.36 14.02
N ALA A 98 7.10 5.46 14.76
CA ALA A 98 7.34 6.80 14.25
C ALA A 98 8.83 7.04 13.95
N ALA A 99 9.72 6.62 14.87
CA ALA A 99 11.16 6.76 14.69
C ALA A 99 11.67 6.02 13.44
N LEU A 100 11.19 4.77 13.22
CA LEU A 100 11.55 3.96 12.07
C LEU A 100 11.09 4.62 10.75
N ASN A 101 9.82 5.03 10.65
CA ASN A 101 9.28 5.66 9.44
C ASN A 101 10.01 6.97 9.12
N LYS A 102 10.27 7.82 10.11
CA LYS A 102 11.01 9.07 9.94
C LYS A 102 12.47 8.84 9.53
N ALA A 103 13.14 7.87 10.15
CA ALA A 103 14.52 7.54 9.79
C ALA A 103 14.65 7.02 8.36
N VAL A 104 13.67 6.23 7.90
CA VAL A 104 13.63 5.70 6.54
C VAL A 104 13.31 6.79 5.52
N ALA A 105 12.34 7.67 5.79
CA ALA A 105 12.01 8.79 4.93
C ALA A 105 13.23 9.71 4.68
N ALA A 106 14.06 9.90 5.71
CA ALA A 106 15.26 10.73 5.62
C ALA A 106 16.42 10.12 4.80
N THR A 107 16.33 8.85 4.38
CA THR A 107 17.41 8.19 3.61
C THR A 107 17.50 8.63 2.15
N GLY A 108 16.42 9.15 1.56
CA GLY A 108 16.30 9.39 0.12
C GLY A 108 16.16 8.12 -0.73
N ASN A 109 16.06 6.94 -0.12
CA ASN A 109 15.96 5.64 -0.79
C ASN A 109 14.53 5.12 -0.95
N VAL A 110 13.55 5.77 -0.30
CA VAL A 110 12.12 5.44 -0.42
C VAL A 110 11.35 6.59 -1.06
N ASP A 111 10.26 6.26 -1.70
CA ASP A 111 9.40 7.22 -2.39
C ASP A 111 8.05 7.40 -1.68
N LEU A 112 7.60 6.32 -1.03
CA LEU A 112 6.39 6.29 -0.22
C LEU A 112 6.65 5.55 1.10
N VAL A 113 5.92 5.96 2.14
CA VAL A 113 5.81 5.22 3.41
C VAL A 113 4.35 4.88 3.69
N ASP A 114 4.09 3.66 4.17
CA ASP A 114 2.76 3.25 4.67
C ASP A 114 2.66 3.57 6.16
N VAL A 115 1.61 4.27 6.55
CA VAL A 115 1.37 4.69 7.94
C VAL A 115 -0.01 4.21 8.38
N GLU A 116 -0.07 3.34 9.38
CA GLU A 116 -1.34 2.87 9.95
C GLU A 116 -2.09 4.03 10.63
N ALA A 117 -3.24 4.42 10.06
CA ALA A 117 -3.96 5.65 10.41
C ALA A 117 -4.58 5.65 11.83
N PHE A 118 -4.65 4.48 12.48
CA PHE A 118 -5.24 4.33 13.81
C PHE A 118 -4.21 4.06 14.92
N THR A 119 -2.93 4.34 14.65
CA THR A 119 -1.85 4.30 15.66
C THR A 119 -1.92 5.48 16.64
N GLY A 120 -2.69 6.53 16.30
CA GLY A 120 -2.88 7.77 17.07
C GLY A 120 -2.67 8.99 16.19
N ASP A 121 -3.61 9.94 16.22
CA ASP A 121 -3.64 11.04 15.25
C ASP A 121 -2.37 11.91 15.29
N GLU A 122 -1.83 12.18 16.48
CA GLU A 122 -0.59 12.96 16.63
C GLU A 122 0.64 12.22 16.08
N VAL A 123 0.73 10.90 16.31
CA VAL A 123 1.80 10.07 15.78
C VAL A 123 1.74 10.02 14.25
N VAL A 124 0.55 9.86 13.69
CA VAL A 124 0.32 9.81 12.24
C VAL A 124 0.72 11.14 11.60
N LYS A 125 0.28 12.27 12.17
CA LYS A 125 0.64 13.62 11.67
C LYS A 125 2.14 13.86 11.72
N ASP A 126 2.81 13.51 12.83
CA ASP A 126 4.27 13.67 12.98
C ASP A 126 5.04 12.87 11.92
N ILE A 127 4.60 11.65 11.58
CA ILE A 127 5.21 10.87 10.51
C ILE A 127 4.94 11.51 9.15
N ILE A 128 3.70 11.95 8.87
CA ILE A 128 3.32 12.59 7.61
C ILE A 128 4.16 13.85 7.36
N GLU A 129 4.25 14.73 8.36
CA GLU A 129 5.03 15.97 8.27
C GLU A 129 6.52 15.68 8.02
N ALA A 130 7.10 14.72 8.73
CA ALA A 130 8.49 14.33 8.54
C ALA A 130 8.75 13.71 7.15
N ALA A 131 7.85 12.86 6.66
CA ALA A 131 7.94 12.27 5.32
C ALA A 131 7.85 13.35 4.24
N HIS A 132 6.87 14.26 4.33
CA HIS A 132 6.71 15.37 3.40
C HIS A 132 7.92 16.32 3.39
N ALA A 133 8.53 16.59 4.55
CA ALA A 133 9.74 17.38 4.64
C ALA A 133 10.93 16.76 3.88
N CYS A 134 10.91 15.44 3.70
CA CYS A 134 11.88 14.69 2.89
C CYS A 134 11.44 14.47 1.43
N GLY A 135 10.28 15.00 1.01
CA GLY A 135 9.70 14.76 -0.32
C GLY A 135 9.09 13.37 -0.53
N VAL A 136 8.92 12.59 0.55
CA VAL A 136 8.36 11.25 0.53
C VAL A 136 6.83 11.33 0.65
N LYS A 137 6.10 10.54 -0.15
CA LYS A 137 4.64 10.45 -0.14
C LYS A 137 4.14 9.50 0.95
N VAL A 138 2.93 9.73 1.46
CA VAL A 138 2.35 8.93 2.54
C VAL A 138 1.09 8.20 2.09
N VAL A 139 1.11 6.88 2.20
CA VAL A 139 -0.07 6.02 2.15
C VAL A 139 -0.56 5.82 3.58
N ALA A 140 -1.66 6.48 3.98
CA ALA A 140 -2.29 6.19 5.26
C ALA A 140 -3.20 4.98 5.12
N SER A 141 -3.00 3.96 5.93
CA SER A 141 -3.67 2.67 5.77
C SER A 141 -4.47 2.22 6.98
N ASN A 142 -5.46 1.37 6.72
CA ASN A 142 -6.17 0.60 7.73
C ASN A 142 -6.56 -0.77 7.17
N HIS A 143 -6.39 -1.81 7.98
CA HIS A 143 -6.72 -3.20 7.62
C HIS A 143 -7.65 -3.78 8.68
N ASP A 144 -8.82 -4.21 8.25
CA ASP A 144 -9.78 -4.94 9.09
C ASP A 144 -9.80 -6.40 8.65
N PHE A 145 -9.12 -7.27 9.41
CA PHE A 145 -9.02 -8.70 9.11
C PHE A 145 -10.21 -9.50 9.62
N ASP A 146 -11.10 -8.88 10.38
CA ASP A 146 -12.24 -9.56 11.01
C ASP A 146 -13.51 -9.45 10.18
N LYS A 147 -13.73 -8.28 9.55
CA LYS A 147 -14.99 -7.98 8.85
C LYS A 147 -14.84 -6.89 7.78
N THR A 148 -15.91 -6.70 7.02
CA THR A 148 -16.15 -5.48 6.24
C THR A 148 -17.05 -4.56 7.08
N PRO A 149 -16.56 -3.37 7.47
CA PRO A 149 -17.39 -2.37 8.15
C PRO A 149 -18.55 -1.87 7.26
N GLU A 150 -19.52 -1.17 7.87
CA GLU A 150 -20.58 -0.49 7.14
C GLU A 150 -19.99 0.56 6.18
N LYS A 151 -20.70 0.83 5.09
CA LYS A 151 -20.24 1.74 4.02
C LYS A 151 -19.81 3.12 4.56
N GLU A 152 -20.61 3.69 5.44
CA GLU A 152 -20.37 5.01 6.05
C GLU A 152 -19.12 5.03 6.92
N ASP A 153 -18.80 3.92 7.60
CA ASP A 153 -17.58 3.79 8.39
C ASP A 153 -16.35 3.68 7.47
N ILE A 154 -16.42 2.89 6.37
CA ILE A 154 -15.34 2.81 5.37
C ILE A 154 -15.05 4.20 4.79
N VAL A 155 -16.07 4.92 4.35
CA VAL A 155 -15.95 6.29 3.83
C VAL A 155 -15.38 7.23 4.90
N GLY A 156 -15.87 7.13 6.14
CA GLY A 156 -15.39 7.93 7.27
C GLY A 156 -13.91 7.71 7.57
N ARG A 157 -13.43 6.45 7.55
CA ARG A 157 -12.01 6.10 7.74
C ARG A 157 -11.13 6.68 6.63
N LEU A 158 -11.54 6.56 5.37
CA LEU A 158 -10.81 7.13 4.23
C LEU A 158 -10.76 8.67 4.30
N ARG A 159 -11.86 9.33 4.65
CA ARG A 159 -11.90 10.78 4.86
C ARG A 159 -10.98 11.21 5.99
N LYS A 160 -10.99 10.51 7.13
CA LYS A 160 -10.07 10.77 8.24
C LYS A 160 -8.60 10.72 7.78
N MET A 161 -8.20 9.73 6.98
CA MET A 161 -6.84 9.64 6.45
C MET A 161 -6.50 10.84 5.55
N GLN A 162 -7.45 11.27 4.73
CA GLN A 162 -7.31 12.48 3.91
C GLN A 162 -7.15 13.73 4.79
N ASP A 163 -7.97 13.88 5.82
CA ASP A 163 -7.96 15.02 6.74
C ASP A 163 -6.68 15.07 7.59
N LEU A 164 -6.05 13.93 7.88
CA LEU A 164 -4.75 13.83 8.52
C LEU A 164 -3.60 14.28 7.62
N GLY A 165 -3.83 14.46 6.31
CA GLY A 165 -2.84 14.96 5.37
C GLY A 165 -2.15 13.89 4.52
N ALA A 166 -2.58 12.62 4.56
CA ALA A 166 -2.01 11.55 3.73
C ALA A 166 -2.17 11.84 2.23
N ASP A 167 -1.20 11.46 1.41
CA ASP A 167 -1.29 11.59 -0.05
C ASP A 167 -2.24 10.54 -0.66
N ILE A 168 -2.32 9.35 -0.06
CA ILE A 168 -3.14 8.24 -0.56
C ILE A 168 -3.81 7.51 0.61
N PRO A 169 -5.11 7.73 0.89
CA PRO A 169 -5.87 6.90 1.81
C PRO A 169 -6.02 5.46 1.31
N LYS A 170 -5.82 4.48 2.19
CA LYS A 170 -5.88 3.05 1.87
C LYS A 170 -6.71 2.27 2.89
N ILE A 171 -7.62 1.41 2.42
CA ILE A 171 -8.35 0.48 3.29
C ILE A 171 -8.40 -0.92 2.67
N ALA A 172 -8.18 -1.93 3.52
CA ALA A 172 -8.38 -3.33 3.19
C ALA A 172 -9.31 -3.97 4.22
N VAL A 173 -10.34 -4.68 3.75
CA VAL A 173 -11.37 -5.26 4.62
C VAL A 173 -11.58 -6.73 4.31
N MET A 174 -12.03 -7.51 5.31
CA MET A 174 -12.30 -8.94 5.16
C MET A 174 -13.78 -9.20 4.88
N PRO A 175 -14.15 -9.70 3.69
CA PRO A 175 -15.53 -10.04 3.40
C PRO A 175 -15.90 -11.38 4.06
N GLN A 176 -17.04 -11.42 4.72
CA GLN A 176 -17.65 -12.64 5.23
C GLN A 176 -18.62 -13.25 4.20
N ASN A 177 -19.09 -12.44 3.26
CA ASN A 177 -20.03 -12.83 2.20
C ASN A 177 -19.89 -11.89 0.99
N LYS A 178 -20.68 -12.15 -0.07
CA LYS A 178 -20.63 -11.36 -1.31
C LYS A 178 -21.18 -9.94 -1.16
N LEU A 179 -22.10 -9.70 -0.21
CA LEU A 179 -22.64 -8.36 0.03
C LEU A 179 -21.58 -7.43 0.63
N ASP A 180 -20.66 -7.98 1.41
CA ASP A 180 -19.52 -7.21 1.95
C ASP A 180 -18.64 -6.65 0.84
N VAL A 181 -18.44 -7.43 -0.24
CA VAL A 181 -17.69 -6.95 -1.42
C VAL A 181 -18.42 -5.80 -2.11
N LEU A 182 -19.75 -5.90 -2.25
CA LEU A 182 -20.58 -4.82 -2.81
C LEU A 182 -20.55 -3.59 -1.90
N THR A 183 -20.55 -3.77 -0.58
CA THR A 183 -20.41 -2.67 0.39
C THR A 183 -19.10 -1.93 0.18
N LEU A 184 -17.97 -2.63 0.06
CA LEU A 184 -16.68 -1.99 -0.22
C LEU A 184 -16.68 -1.26 -1.56
N LEU A 185 -17.18 -1.87 -2.64
CA LEU A 185 -17.22 -1.24 -3.96
C LEU A 185 -18.09 0.02 -3.94
N SER A 186 -19.25 -0.03 -3.27
CA SER A 186 -20.13 1.13 -3.08
C SER A 186 -19.45 2.24 -2.27
N ALA A 187 -18.73 1.88 -1.21
CA ALA A 187 -17.95 2.84 -0.42
C ALA A 187 -16.82 3.48 -1.24
N THR A 188 -16.15 2.69 -2.08
CA THR A 188 -15.07 3.16 -2.98
C THR A 188 -15.59 4.18 -3.97
N GLU A 189 -16.71 3.86 -4.66
CA GLU A 189 -17.34 4.76 -5.61
C GLU A 189 -17.80 6.06 -4.93
N GLU A 190 -18.48 5.95 -3.80
CA GLU A 190 -18.97 7.12 -3.06
C GLU A 190 -17.83 8.01 -2.59
N MET A 191 -16.78 7.42 -1.99
CA MET A 191 -15.60 8.18 -1.58
C MET A 191 -14.95 8.89 -2.75
N ASN A 192 -14.74 8.18 -3.88
CA ASN A 192 -14.12 8.72 -5.08
C ASN A 192 -14.92 9.87 -5.70
N ARG A 193 -16.23 9.70 -5.81
CA ARG A 193 -17.11 10.67 -6.47
C ARG A 193 -17.42 11.90 -5.63
N LEU A 194 -17.59 11.74 -4.30
CA LEU A 194 -18.11 12.81 -3.44
C LEU A 194 -17.06 13.49 -2.56
N TYR A 195 -16.02 12.76 -2.13
CA TYR A 195 -15.16 13.23 -1.03
C TYR A 195 -13.68 13.25 -1.36
N ALA A 196 -13.20 12.34 -2.21
CA ALA A 196 -11.77 12.24 -2.47
C ALA A 196 -11.28 13.45 -3.29
N ASP A 197 -10.26 14.12 -2.79
CA ASP A 197 -9.49 15.14 -3.51
C ASP A 197 -8.13 14.60 -3.99
N ARG A 198 -7.85 13.32 -3.72
CA ARG A 198 -6.61 12.58 -4.01
C ARG A 198 -6.93 11.13 -4.36
N PRO A 199 -5.98 10.35 -4.95
CA PRO A 199 -6.22 8.94 -5.23
C PRO A 199 -6.43 8.15 -3.93
N ILE A 200 -7.28 7.12 -4.00
CA ILE A 200 -7.54 6.20 -2.89
C ILE A 200 -7.19 4.77 -3.29
N ILE A 201 -6.92 3.93 -2.31
CA ILE A 201 -6.68 2.50 -2.49
C ILE A 201 -7.68 1.73 -1.63
N THR A 202 -8.47 0.87 -2.25
CA THR A 202 -9.45 0.05 -1.53
C THR A 202 -9.41 -1.39 -2.02
N MET A 203 -9.59 -2.33 -1.10
CA MET A 203 -9.65 -3.74 -1.47
C MET A 203 -10.43 -4.57 -0.47
N SER A 204 -11.18 -5.53 -0.99
CA SER A 204 -11.76 -6.65 -0.25
C SER A 204 -10.80 -7.82 -0.33
N MET A 205 -10.45 -8.42 0.81
CA MET A 205 -9.45 -9.48 0.91
C MET A 205 -10.04 -10.85 0.55
N ALA A 206 -9.22 -11.89 0.64
CA ALA A 206 -9.54 -13.28 0.30
C ALA A 206 -10.07 -13.47 -1.13
N GLY A 207 -10.39 -14.72 -1.49
CA GLY A 207 -10.86 -15.08 -2.84
C GLY A 207 -12.22 -14.47 -3.19
N THR A 208 -13.12 -14.30 -2.19
CA THR A 208 -14.41 -13.65 -2.38
C THR A 208 -14.27 -12.20 -2.81
N GLY A 209 -13.22 -11.52 -2.32
CA GLY A 209 -12.95 -10.11 -2.59
C GLY A 209 -12.13 -9.83 -3.85
N VAL A 210 -11.67 -10.86 -4.58
CA VAL A 210 -10.73 -10.71 -5.71
C VAL A 210 -11.19 -9.70 -6.77
N ILE A 211 -12.50 -9.63 -7.02
CA ILE A 211 -13.05 -8.69 -8.01
C ILE A 211 -12.73 -7.23 -7.68
N SER A 212 -12.65 -6.85 -6.41
CA SER A 212 -12.33 -5.49 -6.00
C SER A 212 -10.91 -5.06 -6.41
N ARG A 213 -10.00 -6.03 -6.58
CA ARG A 213 -8.63 -5.79 -7.03
C ARG A 213 -8.53 -5.55 -8.54
N LEU A 214 -9.53 -6.00 -9.30
CA LEU A 214 -9.56 -5.98 -10.76
C LEU A 214 -10.31 -4.76 -11.31
N CYS A 215 -11.32 -4.27 -10.61
CA CYS A 215 -12.24 -3.23 -11.10
C CYS A 215 -11.92 -1.82 -10.56
N GLY A 216 -10.69 -1.59 -10.10
CA GLY A 216 -10.29 -0.31 -9.50
C GLY A 216 -10.49 0.88 -10.43
N GLU A 217 -10.23 0.76 -11.73
CA GLU A 217 -10.43 1.84 -12.69
C GLU A 217 -11.90 2.27 -12.80
N VAL A 218 -12.83 1.32 -12.67
CA VAL A 218 -14.28 1.59 -12.74
C VAL A 218 -14.79 2.25 -11.45
N PHE A 219 -14.33 1.78 -10.29
CA PHE A 219 -14.85 2.20 -8.99
C PHE A 219 -14.02 3.28 -8.29
N GLY A 220 -12.80 3.56 -8.75
CA GLY A 220 -11.97 4.65 -8.25
C GLY A 220 -10.82 4.23 -7.32
N SER A 221 -10.44 2.94 -7.26
CA SER A 221 -9.22 2.50 -6.57
C SER A 221 -8.01 2.61 -7.51
N ALA A 222 -7.01 3.42 -7.12
CA ALA A 222 -5.92 3.84 -8.00
C ALA A 222 -4.72 2.88 -8.05
N LEU A 223 -4.68 1.88 -7.14
CA LEU A 223 -3.58 0.93 -7.05
C LEU A 223 -4.11 -0.41 -6.54
N THR A 224 -3.54 -1.50 -7.02
CA THR A 224 -3.86 -2.86 -6.60
C THR A 224 -2.60 -3.67 -6.33
N PHE A 225 -2.73 -4.76 -5.57
CA PHE A 225 -1.60 -5.59 -5.14
C PHE A 225 -1.62 -6.93 -5.86
N GLY A 226 -0.50 -7.24 -6.53
CA GLY A 226 -0.22 -8.54 -7.14
C GLY A 226 0.87 -9.30 -6.41
N ALA A 227 0.97 -10.61 -6.63
CA ALA A 227 2.03 -11.45 -6.11
C ALA A 227 2.97 -11.88 -7.23
N ALA A 228 4.29 -11.71 -7.02
CA ALA A 228 5.32 -12.25 -7.93
C ALA A 228 5.79 -13.68 -7.51
N GLY A 229 5.56 -14.02 -6.25
CA GLY A 229 5.88 -15.32 -5.65
C GLY A 229 4.99 -15.55 -4.44
N LYS A 230 5.52 -15.38 -3.22
CA LYS A 230 4.72 -15.48 -1.99
C LYS A 230 3.80 -14.27 -1.84
N ALA A 231 2.49 -14.52 -1.68
CA ALA A 231 1.54 -13.46 -1.40
C ALA A 231 1.74 -12.88 0.01
N SER A 232 1.66 -11.55 0.17
CA SER A 232 1.75 -10.86 1.47
C SER A 232 0.39 -10.68 2.15
N ALA A 233 -0.70 -10.97 1.44
CA ALA A 233 -2.07 -10.88 1.95
C ALA A 233 -3.01 -11.85 1.23
N PRO A 234 -4.13 -12.27 1.87
CA PRO A 234 -5.10 -13.17 1.26
C PRO A 234 -5.73 -12.60 -0.03
N GLY A 235 -5.88 -13.45 -1.05
CA GLY A 235 -6.58 -13.11 -2.29
C GLY A 235 -5.76 -12.28 -3.30
N GLN A 236 -4.44 -12.19 -3.15
CA GLN A 236 -3.59 -11.62 -4.18
C GLN A 236 -3.48 -12.57 -5.38
N MET A 237 -3.65 -12.00 -6.57
CA MET A 237 -3.49 -12.68 -7.86
C MET A 237 -2.04 -12.60 -8.33
N GLY A 238 -1.60 -13.56 -9.14
CA GLY A 238 -0.30 -13.47 -9.83
C GLY A 238 -0.20 -12.20 -10.68
N VAL A 239 0.93 -11.52 -10.62
CA VAL A 239 1.11 -10.18 -11.22
C VAL A 239 0.85 -10.16 -12.73
N ASN A 240 1.23 -11.21 -13.47
CA ASN A 240 1.02 -11.29 -14.92
C ASN A 240 -0.47 -11.42 -15.28
N ASP A 241 -1.20 -12.25 -14.54
CA ASP A 241 -2.65 -12.41 -14.73
C ASP A 241 -3.38 -11.12 -14.36
N LEU A 242 -2.99 -10.51 -13.23
CA LEU A 242 -3.53 -9.23 -12.81
C LEU A 242 -3.35 -8.15 -13.88
N ASN A 243 -2.15 -7.99 -14.39
CA ASN A 243 -1.85 -7.04 -15.48
C ASN A 243 -2.67 -7.32 -16.74
N THR A 244 -2.83 -8.60 -17.10
CA THR A 244 -3.65 -9.00 -18.26
C THR A 244 -5.09 -8.56 -18.08
N VAL A 245 -5.69 -8.82 -16.92
CA VAL A 245 -7.10 -8.47 -16.65
C VAL A 245 -7.28 -6.95 -16.61
N LEU A 246 -6.40 -6.20 -15.94
CA LEU A 246 -6.47 -4.74 -15.88
C LEU A 246 -6.43 -4.12 -17.30
N ASN A 247 -5.53 -4.61 -18.16
CA ASN A 247 -5.44 -4.14 -19.55
C ASN A 247 -6.67 -4.50 -20.39
N LEU A 248 -7.29 -5.66 -20.16
CA LEU A 248 -8.53 -6.03 -20.85
C LEU A 248 -9.70 -5.13 -20.45
N LEU A 249 -9.83 -4.84 -19.15
CA LEU A 249 -10.85 -3.93 -18.65
C LEU A 249 -10.65 -2.52 -19.21
N HIS A 250 -9.42 -2.00 -19.14
CA HIS A 250 -9.09 -0.66 -19.66
C HIS A 250 -9.47 -0.48 -21.13
N LYS A 251 -9.20 -1.50 -21.98
CA LYS A 251 -9.55 -1.45 -23.40
C LYS A 251 -11.07 -1.46 -23.66
N SER A 252 -11.86 -1.78 -22.64
CA SER A 252 -13.32 -1.88 -22.73
C SER A 252 -14.04 -0.64 -22.18
N LEU A 253 -13.29 0.28 -21.56
CA LEU A 253 -13.78 1.57 -21.04
C LEU A 253 -13.57 2.69 -22.05
#